data_065e1df5a7356a39af8c83fd8d12039d
#
_entry.id   065e1df5a7356a39af8c83fd8d12039d
#
_cell.length_a   1.000
_cell.length_b   1.000
_cell.length_c   1.000
_cell.angle_alpha   90.00
_cell.angle_beta   90.00
_cell.angle_gamma   90.00
#
_symmetry.space_group_name_H-M   'P 1'
#
loop_
_entity.id
_entity.type
_entity.pdbx_description
1 polymer ?
#
loop_
_entity_poly.entity_id
_entity_poly.type
_entity_poly.pdbx_seq_one_letter_code
_entity_poly.pdbx_strand_id
1 'polypeptide(L)'
;MSAIDQSEPYKKWLCIICGFIYDEALGWPHDGIAPGTRWDDVPEDWLCPDCLVGKEDFEMIEMPAEPTQSGVNAMHDGLVLSALDQPQGPIVIVGSGYAGYNLAEAVRKLNATIDIVVLTQDDGKHYSKPALSTGLAMQQTAKDLVVELPLDRANRLSIRIVTHCHVERVDSQAKVVLTSLGQQPYGQ
;
A
#
# COMPACT_ATOMS: atom_id res chain seq x y z
N MET A 1 32.28 -13.08 17.54
CA MET A 1 31.83 -12.86 16.15
C MET A 1 31.24 -14.18 15.70
N SER A 2 29.94 -14.35 15.92
CA SER A 2 29.22 -15.55 15.53
C SER A 2 28.97 -15.48 14.01
N ALA A 3 29.39 -16.52 13.30
CA ALA A 3 29.10 -16.66 11.88
C ALA A 3 27.58 -16.75 11.72
N ILE A 4 26.98 -15.78 11.04
CA ILE A 4 25.57 -15.77 10.67
C ILE A 4 25.39 -16.95 9.72
N ASP A 5 24.59 -17.93 10.14
CA ASP A 5 24.18 -19.06 9.29
C ASP A 5 23.30 -18.53 8.16
N GLN A 6 23.89 -18.40 6.97
CA GLN A 6 23.21 -17.91 5.76
C GLN A 6 22.25 -18.96 5.15
N SER A 7 22.00 -20.07 5.84
CA SER A 7 21.18 -21.17 5.35
C SER A 7 19.68 -21.02 5.63
N GLU A 8 19.28 -20.15 6.54
CA GLU A 8 17.86 -19.94 6.82
C GLU A 8 17.21 -18.99 5.80
N PRO A 9 16.00 -19.29 5.32
CA PRO A 9 15.27 -18.39 4.43
C PRO A 9 14.98 -17.06 5.12
N TYR A 10 14.89 -15.99 4.33
CA TYR A 10 14.48 -14.68 4.83
C TYR A 10 13.04 -14.72 5.32
N LYS A 11 12.80 -14.08 6.46
CA LYS A 11 11.50 -14.01 7.12
C LYS A 11 10.82 -12.69 6.79
N LYS A 12 9.50 -12.67 6.99
CA LYS A 12 8.69 -11.45 6.91
C LYS A 12 8.04 -11.19 8.26
N TRP A 13 7.99 -9.92 8.64
CA TRP A 13 7.50 -9.47 9.93
C TRP A 13 6.36 -8.49 9.73
N LEU A 14 5.20 -8.82 10.26
CA LEU A 14 3.98 -8.04 10.15
C LEU A 14 3.82 -7.12 11.36
N CYS A 15 3.72 -5.83 11.13
CA CYS A 15 3.22 -4.92 12.15
C CYS A 15 1.75 -5.20 12.42
N ILE A 16 1.42 -5.68 13.63
CA ILE A 16 0.06 -6.05 14.00
C ILE A 16 -0.87 -4.83 14.14
N ILE A 17 -0.30 -3.63 14.22
CA ILE A 17 -1.06 -2.39 14.37
C ILE A 17 -1.54 -1.83 13.03
N CYS A 18 -0.68 -1.80 12.00
CA CYS A 18 -1.02 -1.17 10.73
C CYS A 18 -0.97 -2.10 9.52
N GLY A 19 -0.39 -3.29 9.66
CA GLY A 19 -0.25 -4.25 8.56
C GLY A 19 0.99 -4.03 7.70
N PHE A 20 1.91 -3.11 8.07
CA PHE A 20 3.20 -2.98 7.39
C PHE A 20 3.99 -4.29 7.47
N ILE A 21 4.66 -4.67 6.39
CA ILE A 21 5.48 -5.87 6.33
C ILE A 21 6.94 -5.47 6.14
N TYR A 22 7.77 -5.79 7.12
CA TYR A 22 9.22 -5.78 6.95
C TYR A 22 9.67 -7.11 6.34
N ASP A 23 10.31 -7.05 5.18
CA ASP A 23 10.85 -8.20 4.48
C ASP A 23 12.38 -8.19 4.63
N GLU A 24 12.95 -9.19 5.31
CA GLU A 24 14.40 -9.29 5.54
C GLU A 24 15.20 -9.30 4.25
N ALA A 25 14.66 -9.87 3.16
CA ALA A 25 15.33 -9.90 1.87
C ALA A 25 15.46 -8.50 1.24
N LEU A 26 14.48 -7.65 1.47
CA LEU A 26 14.42 -6.30 0.91
C LEU A 26 15.03 -5.25 1.84
N GLY A 27 15.03 -5.49 3.16
CA GLY A 27 15.41 -4.49 4.16
C GLY A 27 14.50 -3.26 4.12
N TRP A 28 14.99 -2.15 4.63
CA TRP A 28 14.32 -0.85 4.54
C TRP A 28 15.34 0.27 4.30
N PRO A 29 15.83 0.45 3.05
CA PRO A 29 16.91 1.38 2.72
C PRO A 29 16.58 2.85 3.03
N HIS A 30 15.30 3.22 3.11
CA HIS A 30 14.87 4.58 3.48
C HIS A 30 15.36 4.98 4.88
N ASP A 31 15.45 4.03 5.80
CA ASP A 31 15.93 4.24 7.17
C ASP A 31 17.35 3.68 7.35
N GLY A 32 18.05 3.40 6.25
CA GLY A 32 19.42 2.90 6.27
C GLY A 32 19.57 1.41 6.54
N ILE A 33 18.48 0.63 6.55
CA ILE A 33 18.48 -0.81 6.74
C ILE A 33 18.69 -1.49 5.39
N ALA A 34 19.86 -2.10 5.19
CA ALA A 34 20.23 -2.70 3.91
C ALA A 34 19.37 -3.95 3.57
N PRO A 35 19.20 -4.29 2.28
CA PRO A 35 18.64 -5.58 1.89
C PRO A 35 19.42 -6.74 2.49
N GLY A 36 18.71 -7.76 2.97
CA GLY A 36 19.29 -8.92 3.63
C GLY A 36 19.50 -8.76 5.13
N THR A 37 19.11 -7.64 5.72
CA THR A 37 19.19 -7.44 7.17
C THR A 37 18.15 -8.30 7.88
N ARG A 38 18.60 -9.17 8.79
CA ARG A 38 17.73 -9.98 9.62
C ARG A 38 17.00 -9.13 10.65
N TRP A 39 15.82 -9.58 11.08
CA TRP A 39 15.02 -8.86 12.08
C TRP A 39 15.79 -8.56 13.38
N ASP A 40 16.60 -9.51 13.81
CA ASP A 40 17.40 -9.37 15.02
C ASP A 40 18.52 -8.30 14.87
N ASP A 41 18.93 -8.01 13.63
CA ASP A 41 19.94 -7.00 13.31
C ASP A 41 19.33 -5.61 13.00
N VAL A 42 18.01 -5.51 12.92
CA VAL A 42 17.32 -4.22 12.81
C VAL A 42 17.47 -3.46 14.13
N PRO A 43 17.86 -2.16 14.12
CA PRO A 43 18.03 -1.37 15.33
C PRO A 43 16.83 -1.46 16.28
N GLU A 44 17.08 -1.57 17.58
CA GLU A 44 16.00 -1.70 18.58
C GLU A 44 15.13 -0.45 18.68
N ASP A 45 15.66 0.71 18.32
CA ASP A 45 14.96 1.98 18.27
C ASP A 45 14.29 2.27 16.91
N TRP A 46 14.35 1.30 15.97
CA TRP A 46 13.65 1.43 14.70
C TRP A 46 12.14 1.37 14.91
N LEU A 47 11.44 2.29 14.27
CA LEU A 47 10.01 2.40 14.36
C LEU A 47 9.37 2.02 13.02
N CYS A 48 8.18 1.43 13.10
CA CYS A 48 7.37 1.15 11.91
C CYS A 48 7.19 2.42 11.08
N PRO A 49 7.54 2.42 9.79
CA PRO A 49 7.45 3.63 8.95
C PRO A 49 6.02 4.13 8.76
N ASP A 50 5.01 3.25 8.95
CA ASP A 50 3.62 3.60 8.72
C ASP A 50 2.89 4.08 9.99
N CYS A 51 3.26 3.57 11.17
CA CYS A 51 2.51 3.86 12.39
C CYS A 51 3.36 4.22 13.61
N LEU A 52 4.70 4.21 13.47
CA LEU A 52 5.67 4.64 14.48
C LEU A 52 5.66 3.82 15.78
N VAL A 53 5.16 2.59 15.75
CA VAL A 53 5.30 1.64 16.85
C VAL A 53 6.65 0.91 16.78
N GLY A 54 7.12 0.39 17.90
CA GLY A 54 8.40 -0.31 17.99
C GLY A 54 8.35 -1.75 17.46
N LYS A 55 9.50 -2.43 17.55
CA LYS A 55 9.66 -3.81 17.09
C LYS A 55 8.77 -4.79 17.86
N GLU A 56 8.36 -4.47 19.08
CA GLU A 56 7.49 -5.27 19.93
C GLU A 56 6.08 -5.51 19.35
N ASP A 57 5.66 -4.65 18.43
CA ASP A 57 4.38 -4.74 17.75
C ASP A 57 4.47 -5.46 16.39
N PHE A 58 5.56 -6.21 16.16
CA PHE A 58 5.75 -7.02 14.97
C PHE A 58 5.70 -8.50 15.30
N GLU A 59 5.00 -9.26 14.47
CA GLU A 59 4.95 -10.71 14.54
C GLU A 59 5.52 -11.33 13.25
N MET A 60 6.29 -12.41 13.41
CA MET A 60 6.78 -13.18 12.28
C MET A 60 5.61 -13.87 11.57
N ILE A 61 5.51 -13.66 10.27
CA ILE A 61 4.52 -14.32 9.43
C ILE A 61 5.19 -15.36 8.54
N GLU A 62 4.69 -16.59 8.61
CA GLU A 62 4.98 -17.60 7.60
C GLU A 62 4.13 -17.29 6.38
N MET A 63 4.69 -16.56 5.41
CA MET A 63 4.06 -16.47 4.12
C MET A 63 4.30 -17.81 3.39
N PRO A 64 3.26 -18.41 2.77
CA PRO A 64 3.48 -19.49 1.84
C PRO A 64 4.57 -19.03 0.86
N ALA A 65 5.60 -19.84 0.67
CA ALA A 65 6.65 -19.53 -0.30
C ALA A 65 5.94 -19.11 -1.58
N GLU A 66 6.23 -17.89 -2.05
CA GLU A 66 5.73 -17.48 -3.36
C GLU A 66 6.18 -18.57 -4.34
N PRO A 67 5.29 -19.12 -5.16
CA PRO A 67 5.69 -20.17 -6.09
C PRO A 67 6.83 -19.59 -6.92
N THR A 68 8.03 -20.15 -6.72
CA THR A 68 9.19 -19.83 -7.54
C THR A 68 8.72 -19.87 -8.99
N GLN A 69 9.01 -18.82 -9.75
CA GLN A 69 8.55 -18.62 -11.14
C GLN A 69 8.76 -19.81 -12.08
N SER A 70 9.46 -20.86 -11.63
CA SER A 70 9.64 -22.13 -12.34
C SER A 70 8.40 -23.05 -12.34
N GLY A 71 7.39 -22.80 -11.48
CA GLY A 71 6.19 -23.65 -11.39
C GLY A 71 4.92 -23.04 -11.98
N VAL A 72 4.90 -21.74 -12.29
CA VAL A 72 3.71 -21.07 -12.84
C VAL A 72 3.57 -21.19 -14.35
N ASN A 73 4.60 -21.67 -15.07
CA ASN A 73 4.50 -21.88 -16.52
C ASN A 73 3.66 -23.11 -16.91
N ALA A 74 3.32 -24.00 -15.97
CA ALA A 74 2.58 -25.22 -16.29
C ALA A 74 1.07 -25.16 -16.01
N MET A 75 0.58 -24.15 -15.28
CA MET A 75 -0.86 -23.94 -15.04
C MET A 75 -1.44 -22.66 -15.65
N HIS A 76 -0.61 -21.85 -16.30
CA HIS A 76 -1.03 -20.63 -17.00
C HIS A 76 -1.20 -20.80 -18.51
N ASP A 77 -1.04 -22.04 -19.02
CA ASP A 77 -1.20 -22.31 -20.45
C ASP A 77 -2.67 -22.34 -20.92
N GLY A 78 -3.59 -21.92 -20.08
CA GLY A 78 -5.00 -21.76 -20.41
C GLY A 78 -5.60 -20.38 -20.08
N LEU A 79 -4.89 -19.55 -19.35
CA LEU A 79 -5.21 -18.14 -19.15
C LEU A 79 -4.13 -17.32 -19.86
N VAL A 80 -4.23 -17.32 -21.18
CA VAL A 80 -3.62 -16.25 -21.96
C VAL A 80 -4.25 -14.98 -21.43
N LEU A 81 -3.51 -14.21 -20.61
CA LEU A 81 -3.74 -12.78 -20.40
C LEU A 81 -3.48 -12.00 -21.70
N SER A 82 -3.62 -12.68 -22.86
CA SER A 82 -3.73 -12.07 -24.16
C SER A 82 -5.10 -11.44 -24.23
N ALA A 83 -5.14 -10.14 -24.05
CA ALA A 83 -6.32 -9.30 -24.15
C ALA A 83 -7.35 -9.59 -23.01
N LEU A 84 -6.99 -9.42 -21.74
CA LEU A 84 -7.86 -8.63 -20.91
C LEU A 84 -8.03 -7.35 -21.70
N ASP A 85 -9.20 -7.18 -22.33
CA ASP A 85 -9.60 -5.91 -22.91
C ASP A 85 -9.09 -4.82 -21.98
N GLN A 86 -8.24 -3.92 -22.50
CA GLN A 86 -7.75 -2.77 -21.70
C GLN A 86 -9.00 -2.21 -21.03
N PRO A 87 -9.07 -2.14 -19.70
CA PRO A 87 -10.28 -1.72 -19.03
C PRO A 87 -10.72 -0.42 -19.71
N GLN A 88 -11.90 -0.46 -20.33
CA GLN A 88 -12.40 0.68 -21.12
C GLN A 88 -12.88 1.76 -20.15
N GLY A 89 -11.93 2.36 -19.43
CA GLY A 89 -12.19 3.40 -18.45
C GLY A 89 -11.27 3.30 -17.25
N PRO A 90 -11.28 4.30 -16.38
CA PRO A 90 -10.42 4.35 -15.20
C PRO A 90 -10.81 3.31 -14.14
N ILE A 91 -9.84 2.86 -13.38
CA ILE A 91 -10.10 2.21 -12.10
C ILE A 91 -10.49 3.30 -11.10
N VAL A 92 -11.64 3.15 -10.48
CA VAL A 92 -12.12 4.06 -9.45
C VAL A 92 -11.97 3.40 -8.08
N ILE A 93 -11.22 4.06 -7.19
CA ILE A 93 -11.00 3.65 -5.80
C ILE A 93 -11.77 4.62 -4.90
N VAL A 94 -12.62 4.08 -4.02
CA VAL A 94 -13.37 4.90 -3.07
C VAL A 94 -12.68 4.88 -1.71
N GLY A 95 -12.22 6.03 -1.27
CA GLY A 95 -11.51 6.26 -0.02
C GLY A 95 -10.01 6.46 -0.19
N SER A 96 -9.48 7.46 0.52
CA SER A 96 -8.06 7.87 0.56
C SER A 96 -7.33 7.35 1.80
N GLY A 97 -7.90 6.39 2.50
CA GLY A 97 -7.24 5.75 3.64
C GLY A 97 -6.11 4.83 3.21
N TYR A 98 -5.47 4.21 4.19
CA TYR A 98 -4.34 3.28 3.98
C TYR A 98 -4.61 2.24 2.89
N ALA A 99 -5.77 1.55 2.95
CA ALA A 99 -6.12 0.52 1.97
C ALA A 99 -6.29 1.09 0.56
N GLY A 100 -6.96 2.25 0.41
CA GLY A 100 -7.20 2.86 -0.89
C GLY A 100 -5.91 3.31 -1.57
N TYR A 101 -5.01 3.94 -0.84
CA TYR A 101 -3.74 4.38 -1.38
C TYR A 101 -2.78 3.22 -1.67
N ASN A 102 -2.73 2.20 -0.82
CA ASN A 102 -1.93 1.00 -1.10
C ASN A 102 -2.43 0.24 -2.32
N LEU A 103 -3.76 0.17 -2.51
CA LEU A 103 -4.34 -0.40 -3.72
C LEU A 103 -3.93 0.40 -4.96
N ALA A 104 -3.98 1.73 -4.90
CA ALA A 104 -3.54 2.58 -6.01
C ALA A 104 -2.06 2.34 -6.36
N GLU A 105 -1.19 2.21 -5.37
CA GLU A 105 0.23 1.88 -5.57
C GLU A 105 0.44 0.48 -6.17
N ALA A 106 -0.27 -0.52 -5.65
CA ALA A 106 -0.20 -1.89 -6.17
C ALA A 106 -0.65 -1.96 -7.63
N VAL A 107 -1.79 -1.31 -7.96
CA VAL A 107 -2.27 -1.23 -9.35
C VAL A 107 -1.25 -0.55 -10.25
N ARG A 108 -0.64 0.56 -9.81
CA ARG A 108 0.35 1.29 -10.58
C ARG A 108 1.63 0.48 -10.82
N LYS A 109 2.05 -0.34 -9.86
CA LYS A 109 3.18 -1.29 -10.03
C LYS A 109 2.87 -2.37 -11.08
N LEU A 110 1.63 -2.84 -11.14
CA LEU A 110 1.19 -3.85 -12.11
C LEU A 110 0.94 -3.26 -13.50
N ASN A 111 0.44 -2.03 -13.58
CA ASN A 111 0.12 -1.36 -14.83
C ASN A 111 0.50 0.13 -14.74
N ALA A 112 1.55 0.50 -15.48
CA ALA A 112 2.10 1.85 -15.46
C ALA A 112 1.21 2.92 -16.12
N THR A 113 0.26 2.53 -16.95
CA THR A 113 -0.47 3.46 -17.83
C THR A 113 -1.97 3.55 -17.56
N ILE A 114 -2.54 2.60 -16.79
CA ILE A 114 -3.98 2.60 -16.52
C ILE A 114 -4.39 3.87 -15.76
N ASP A 115 -5.53 4.43 -16.13
CA ASP A 115 -6.07 5.58 -15.41
C ASP A 115 -6.62 5.14 -14.05
N ILE A 116 -6.19 5.81 -12.97
CA ILE A 116 -6.65 5.56 -11.60
C ILE A 116 -7.25 6.85 -11.05
N VAL A 117 -8.43 6.73 -10.48
CA VAL A 117 -9.14 7.83 -9.81
C VAL A 117 -9.46 7.42 -8.39
N VAL A 118 -8.98 8.20 -7.42
CA VAL A 118 -9.33 8.04 -6.01
C VAL A 118 -10.38 9.09 -5.65
N LEU A 119 -11.53 8.64 -5.16
CA LEU A 119 -12.60 9.52 -4.67
C LEU A 119 -12.59 9.50 -3.16
N THR A 120 -12.54 10.66 -2.53
CA THR A 120 -12.58 10.76 -1.07
C THR A 120 -13.42 11.94 -0.58
N GLN A 121 -14.15 11.74 0.51
CA GLN A 121 -14.95 12.80 1.11
C GLN A 121 -14.14 13.79 1.96
N ASP A 122 -12.94 13.40 2.36
CA ASP A 122 -12.01 14.24 3.11
C ASP A 122 -11.03 15.02 2.19
N ASP A 123 -10.01 15.61 2.78
CA ASP A 123 -9.00 16.41 2.09
C ASP A 123 -7.92 15.56 1.37
N GLY A 124 -8.01 14.24 1.43
CA GLY A 124 -7.11 13.30 0.73
C GLY A 124 -5.69 13.22 1.30
N LYS A 125 -5.39 13.84 2.43
CA LYS A 125 -4.08 13.72 3.06
C LYS A 125 -3.84 12.30 3.55
N HIS A 126 -2.63 11.82 3.35
CA HIS A 126 -2.23 10.54 3.90
C HIS A 126 -1.70 10.74 5.31
N TYR A 127 -2.28 10.03 6.24
CA TYR A 127 -1.81 9.93 7.62
C TYR A 127 -2.09 8.54 8.18
N SER A 128 -1.23 8.11 9.10
CA SER A 128 -1.43 6.83 9.79
C SER A 128 -2.48 6.99 10.89
N LYS A 129 -3.60 6.27 10.80
CA LYS A 129 -4.62 6.30 11.87
C LYS A 129 -4.09 5.82 13.22
N PRO A 130 -3.25 4.76 13.29
CA PRO A 130 -2.60 4.38 14.55
C PRO A 130 -1.74 5.48 15.15
N ALA A 131 -1.03 6.26 14.33
CA ALA A 131 -0.22 7.39 14.81
C ALA A 131 -1.03 8.50 15.49
N LEU A 132 -2.35 8.56 15.30
CA LEU A 132 -3.21 9.51 16.01
C LEU A 132 -3.18 9.28 17.52
N SER A 133 -3.11 8.03 17.97
CA SER A 133 -3.07 7.70 19.41
C SER A 133 -1.73 8.08 20.04
N THR A 134 -0.63 7.79 19.34
CA THR A 134 0.73 8.15 19.80
C THR A 134 1.01 9.65 19.63
N GLY A 135 0.46 10.27 18.61
CA GLY A 135 0.59 11.72 18.35
C GLY A 135 0.11 12.58 19.52
N LEU A 136 -0.97 12.19 20.17
CA LEU A 136 -1.45 12.87 21.39
C LEU A 136 -0.43 12.77 22.54
N ALA A 137 0.17 11.60 22.73
CA ALA A 137 1.19 11.41 23.77
C ALA A 137 2.48 12.18 23.47
N MET A 138 2.82 12.36 22.18
CA MET A 138 4.00 13.10 21.71
C MET A 138 3.72 14.59 21.47
N GLN A 139 2.53 15.09 21.82
CA GLN A 139 2.11 16.48 21.60
C GLN A 139 2.21 16.96 20.14
N GLN A 140 2.06 16.03 19.19
CA GLN A 140 2.05 16.33 17.77
C GLN A 140 0.72 16.97 17.35
N THR A 141 0.79 17.86 16.37
CA THR A 141 -0.39 18.47 15.77
C THR A 141 -0.87 17.60 14.57
N ALA A 142 -2.11 17.82 14.12
CA ALA A 142 -2.64 17.13 12.95
C ALA A 142 -1.77 17.34 11.68
N LYS A 143 -1.02 18.44 11.60
CA LYS A 143 -0.11 18.72 10.48
C LYS A 143 1.15 17.85 10.55
N ASP A 144 1.64 17.57 11.74
CA ASP A 144 2.85 16.76 11.95
C ASP A 144 2.60 15.28 11.63
N LEU A 145 1.34 14.85 11.62
CA LEU A 145 0.92 13.48 11.32
C LEU A 145 0.67 13.23 9.83
N VAL A 146 0.74 14.28 8.99
CA VAL A 146 0.58 14.15 7.54
C VAL A 146 1.87 13.58 6.95
N VAL A 147 1.79 12.37 6.40
CA VAL A 147 2.91 11.69 5.75
C VAL A 147 3.12 12.21 4.33
N GLU A 148 2.03 12.44 3.59
CA GLU A 148 2.11 12.89 2.20
C GLU A 148 0.88 13.72 1.82
N LEU A 149 1.10 14.78 1.05
CA LEU A 149 -0.01 15.59 0.53
C LEU A 149 -0.64 14.91 -0.69
N PRO A 150 -1.96 15.10 -0.92
CA PRO A 150 -2.65 14.45 -2.03
C PRO A 150 -2.09 14.84 -3.39
N LEU A 151 -1.63 16.07 -3.58
CA LEU A 151 -1.03 16.52 -4.83
C LEU A 151 0.31 15.81 -5.13
N ASP A 152 1.14 15.65 -4.10
CA ASP A 152 2.45 14.98 -4.25
C ASP A 152 2.26 13.51 -4.59
N ARG A 153 1.31 12.84 -3.92
CA ARG A 153 0.93 11.46 -4.23
C ARG A 153 0.32 11.31 -5.63
N ALA A 154 -0.58 12.22 -6.00
CA ALA A 154 -1.18 12.22 -7.33
C ALA A 154 -0.12 12.32 -8.44
N ASN A 155 0.87 13.19 -8.25
CA ASN A 155 1.98 13.35 -9.18
C ASN A 155 2.89 12.11 -9.19
N ARG A 156 3.28 11.61 -8.01
CA ARG A 156 4.18 10.45 -7.87
C ARG A 156 3.60 9.19 -8.51
N LEU A 157 2.32 8.95 -8.33
CA LEU A 157 1.64 7.77 -8.85
C LEU A 157 0.98 7.98 -10.22
N SER A 158 1.00 9.20 -10.75
CA SER A 158 0.25 9.58 -11.96
C SER A 158 -1.22 9.17 -11.87
N ILE A 159 -1.88 9.54 -10.76
CA ILE A 159 -3.29 9.26 -10.49
C ILE A 159 -4.06 10.56 -10.29
N ARG A 160 -5.39 10.48 -10.40
CA ARG A 160 -6.27 11.59 -10.05
C ARG A 160 -6.89 11.36 -8.68
N ILE A 161 -6.76 12.33 -7.77
CA ILE A 161 -7.41 12.31 -6.45
C ILE A 161 -8.46 13.41 -6.44
N VAL A 162 -9.72 13.04 -6.20
CA VAL A 162 -10.86 13.95 -6.10
C VAL A 162 -11.27 14.03 -4.63
N THR A 163 -10.92 15.15 -4.02
CA THR A 163 -11.19 15.42 -2.60
C THR A 163 -12.57 16.06 -2.40
N HIS A 164 -13.08 16.03 -1.17
CA HIS A 164 -14.40 16.57 -0.81
C HIS A 164 -15.53 16.02 -1.71
N CYS A 165 -15.37 14.77 -2.14
CA CYS A 165 -16.26 14.08 -3.04
C CYS A 165 -16.95 12.93 -2.29
N HIS A 166 -18.22 13.12 -1.97
CA HIS A 166 -19.02 12.07 -1.32
C HIS A 166 -19.57 11.11 -2.38
N VAL A 167 -19.33 9.82 -2.19
CA VAL A 167 -19.90 8.76 -3.06
C VAL A 167 -21.28 8.39 -2.53
N GLU A 168 -22.29 8.56 -3.38
CA GLU A 168 -23.69 8.32 -3.03
C GLU A 168 -24.12 6.90 -3.42
N ARG A 169 -23.72 6.47 -4.62
CA ARG A 169 -24.12 5.16 -5.17
C ARG A 169 -23.18 4.71 -6.27
N VAL A 170 -23.03 3.40 -6.42
CA VAL A 170 -22.37 2.77 -7.56
C VAL A 170 -23.45 2.13 -8.44
N ASP A 171 -23.52 2.53 -9.70
CA ASP A 171 -24.35 1.90 -10.71
C ASP A 171 -23.52 0.93 -11.53
N SER A 172 -23.66 -0.35 -11.23
CA SER A 172 -22.86 -1.41 -11.88
C SER A 172 -23.30 -1.70 -13.32
N GLN A 173 -24.55 -1.37 -13.67
CA GLN A 173 -25.05 -1.54 -15.04
C GLN A 173 -24.57 -0.42 -15.94
N ALA A 174 -24.66 0.81 -15.46
CA ALA A 174 -24.19 1.99 -16.20
C ALA A 174 -22.66 2.19 -16.10
N LYS A 175 -21.96 1.42 -15.24
CA LYS A 175 -20.53 1.58 -14.96
C LYS A 175 -20.16 3.00 -14.50
N VAL A 176 -20.95 3.52 -13.57
CA VAL A 176 -20.81 4.90 -13.06
C VAL A 176 -20.88 4.93 -11.54
N VAL A 177 -20.01 5.73 -10.94
CA VAL A 177 -20.11 6.12 -9.53
C VAL A 177 -20.79 7.48 -9.45
N LEU A 178 -21.92 7.55 -8.75
CA LEU A 178 -22.66 8.79 -8.49
C LEU A 178 -22.05 9.46 -7.25
N THR A 179 -21.74 10.72 -7.38
CA THR A 179 -21.08 11.50 -6.33
C THR A 179 -21.71 12.87 -6.15
N SER A 180 -21.42 13.52 -5.03
CA SER A 180 -21.83 14.92 -4.77
C SER A 180 -21.28 15.92 -5.80
N LEU A 181 -20.27 15.55 -6.57
CA LEU A 181 -19.66 16.40 -7.61
C LEU A 181 -20.06 16.00 -9.02
N GLY A 182 -20.95 15.01 -9.18
CA GLY A 182 -21.41 14.50 -10.47
C GLY A 182 -21.09 13.02 -10.66
N GLN A 183 -21.05 12.59 -11.90
CA GLN A 183 -20.86 11.19 -12.27
C GLN A 183 -19.40 10.91 -12.63
N GLN A 184 -18.84 9.85 -12.07
CA GLN A 184 -17.52 9.34 -12.42
C GLN A 184 -17.68 7.97 -13.08
N PRO A 185 -17.48 7.85 -14.41
CA PRO A 185 -17.45 6.55 -15.08
C PRO A 185 -16.24 5.73 -14.64
N TYR A 186 -16.37 4.40 -14.67
CA TYR A 186 -15.28 3.48 -14.37
C TYR A 186 -15.23 2.32 -15.38
N GLY A 187 -14.07 1.69 -15.49
CA GLY A 187 -13.85 0.50 -16.29
C GLY A 187 -14.39 -0.79 -15.66
N GLN A 188 -14.02 -1.91 -16.24
CA GLN A 188 -14.38 -3.24 -15.70
C GLN A 188 -13.44 -3.62 -14.58
#